data_07c12a06ec2428c3fdf425f9a4a3ac39
#
_entry.id   07c12a06ec2428c3fdf425f9a4a3ac39
#
_cell.length_a   1.000
_cell.length_b   1.000
_cell.length_c   1.000
_cell.angle_alpha   90.00
_cell.angle_beta   90.00
_cell.angle_gamma   90.00
#
_symmetry.space_group_name_H-M   'P 1'
#
loop_
_entity.id
_entity.type
_entity.pdbx_description
1 polymer ?
#
loop_
_entity_poly.entity_id
_entity_poly.type
_entity_poly.pdbx_seq_one_letter_code
_entity_poly.pdbx_strand_id
1 'polypeptide(L)'
;MIPFERFQQLSTEEVSMLVKATGQKVCVFPVNGTRRWFMLEHGDEIINNDFIEAYMNVSIKNHVDLCAMLFDHGVETILAPVFGRELMRRGDEYTKRVGIDGLVRTATDKNYRDFFEKYNVKVRFYGDYRDILIGTPYEYALKSMYEVTEATKHNTAFHLFFGVFADEVTETIARLSVEHYLAQGSIPDKETLEIGRASCRERVYSSV
;
A
#
# COMPACT_ATOMS: atom_id res chain seq x y z
N MET A 1 -28.08 13.75 4.88
CA MET A 1 -26.71 14.10 5.35
C MET A 1 -26.76 14.12 6.87
N ILE A 2 -25.80 13.49 7.56
CA ILE A 2 -25.73 13.47 9.03
C ILE A 2 -25.03 14.75 9.47
N PRO A 3 -25.58 15.54 10.43
CA PRO A 3 -24.90 16.69 11.01
C PRO A 3 -23.56 16.30 11.67
N PHE A 4 -22.56 17.19 11.64
CA PHE A 4 -21.22 16.90 12.14
C PHE A 4 -21.20 16.51 13.63
N GLU A 5 -21.96 17.22 14.45
CA GLU A 5 -22.07 16.96 15.90
C GLU A 5 -22.63 15.56 16.17
N ARG A 6 -23.58 15.12 15.38
CA ARG A 6 -24.12 13.76 15.48
C ARG A 6 -23.11 12.73 14.96
N PHE A 7 -22.38 13.03 13.89
CA PHE A 7 -21.36 12.13 13.36
C PHE A 7 -20.25 11.83 14.37
N GLN A 8 -19.81 12.86 15.12
CA GLN A 8 -18.79 12.71 16.17
C GLN A 8 -19.21 11.80 17.34
N GLN A 9 -20.50 11.52 17.48
CA GLN A 9 -21.04 10.68 18.55
C GLN A 9 -21.29 9.24 18.11
N LEU A 10 -21.07 8.93 16.83
CA LEU A 10 -21.26 7.58 16.29
C LEU A 10 -20.18 6.63 16.81
N SER A 11 -20.60 5.39 17.09
CA SER A 11 -19.64 4.32 17.36
C SER A 11 -18.92 3.90 16.08
N THR A 12 -17.81 3.18 16.23
CA THR A 12 -17.06 2.59 15.10
C THR A 12 -17.96 1.72 14.23
N GLU A 13 -18.85 0.93 14.84
CA GLU A 13 -19.79 0.06 14.14
C GLU A 13 -20.80 0.87 13.32
N GLU A 14 -21.33 1.96 13.88
CA GLU A 14 -22.26 2.85 13.18
C GLU A 14 -21.58 3.53 11.99
N VAL A 15 -20.34 4.02 12.16
CA VAL A 15 -19.52 4.57 11.06
C VAL A 15 -19.28 3.50 10.01
N SER A 16 -18.91 2.28 10.41
CA SER A 16 -18.69 1.15 9.49
C SER A 16 -19.93 0.85 8.66
N MET A 17 -21.12 0.84 9.28
CA MET A 17 -22.39 0.63 8.56
C MET A 17 -22.65 1.73 7.52
N LEU A 18 -22.37 2.99 7.87
CA LEU A 18 -22.52 4.12 6.94
C LEU A 18 -21.55 4.00 5.76
N VAL A 19 -20.29 3.67 6.02
CA VAL A 19 -19.28 3.49 4.97
C VAL A 19 -19.66 2.31 4.08
N LYS A 20 -20.10 1.18 4.65
CA LYS A 20 -20.54 0.00 3.90
C LYS A 20 -21.79 0.25 3.05
N ALA A 21 -22.61 1.20 3.43
CA ALA A 21 -23.77 1.62 2.63
C ALA A 21 -23.40 2.47 1.40
N THR A 22 -22.17 2.98 1.33
CA THR A 22 -21.65 3.67 0.14
C THR A 22 -21.21 2.68 -0.94
N GLY A 23 -21.10 3.11 -2.20
CA GLY A 23 -20.74 2.23 -3.30
C GLY A 23 -19.32 1.69 -3.22
N GLN A 24 -18.32 2.56 -3.15
CA GLN A 24 -16.90 2.19 -3.16
C GLN A 24 -16.27 2.37 -1.78
N LYS A 25 -15.58 1.32 -1.31
CA LYS A 25 -14.95 1.25 0.02
C LYS A 25 -13.44 1.11 -0.12
N VAL A 26 -12.85 1.94 -0.97
CA VAL A 26 -11.43 1.95 -1.28
C VAL A 26 -10.79 3.22 -0.73
N CYS A 27 -9.75 3.05 0.08
CA CYS A 27 -8.92 4.13 0.58
C CYS A 27 -7.55 4.08 -0.09
N VAL A 28 -7.09 5.20 -0.65
CA VAL A 28 -5.70 5.37 -1.09
C VAL A 28 -4.98 6.18 -0.03
N PHE A 29 -4.01 5.57 0.63
CA PHE A 29 -3.30 6.19 1.74
C PHE A 29 -1.78 6.23 1.47
N PRO A 30 -1.25 7.32 0.89
CA PRO A 30 0.19 7.50 0.73
C PRO A 30 0.82 7.87 2.07
N VAL A 31 1.69 7.01 2.59
CA VAL A 31 2.43 7.25 3.82
C VAL A 31 3.56 8.24 3.55
N ASN A 32 3.51 9.42 4.17
CA ASN A 32 4.53 10.46 3.98
C ASN A 32 4.86 11.17 5.31
N GLY A 33 6.08 11.72 5.39
CA GLY A 33 6.52 12.52 6.54
C GLY A 33 6.85 11.72 7.81
N THR A 34 6.73 10.42 7.79
CA THR A 34 6.86 9.52 8.96
C THR A 34 8.19 9.63 9.68
N ARG A 35 9.31 9.83 8.96
CA ARG A 35 10.63 9.99 9.58
C ARG A 35 10.74 11.26 10.44
N ARG A 36 10.21 12.39 9.95
CA ARG A 36 10.19 13.64 10.74
C ARG A 36 9.28 13.52 11.95
N TRP A 37 8.11 12.92 11.76
CA TRP A 37 7.22 12.62 12.85
C TRP A 37 7.89 11.72 13.90
N PHE A 38 8.53 10.63 13.50
CA PHE A 38 9.25 9.74 14.39
C PHE A 38 10.33 10.46 15.20
N MET A 39 11.11 11.34 14.57
CA MET A 39 12.14 12.12 15.26
C MET A 39 11.58 13.07 16.32
N LEU A 40 10.36 13.57 16.11
CA LEU A 40 9.72 14.51 17.03
C LEU A 40 9.02 13.81 18.19
N GLU A 41 8.36 12.69 17.92
CA GLU A 41 7.51 12.00 18.89
C GLU A 41 8.23 10.85 19.62
N HIS A 42 9.28 10.30 19.03
CA HIS A 42 10.00 9.12 19.52
C HIS A 42 11.51 9.36 19.66
N GLY A 43 11.92 10.61 19.89
CA GLY A 43 13.33 10.98 20.04
C GLY A 43 14.08 10.17 21.09
N ASP A 44 13.41 9.81 22.18
CA ASP A 44 14.00 9.03 23.29
C ASP A 44 14.33 7.58 22.89
N GLU A 45 13.61 7.01 21.92
CA GLU A 45 13.87 5.67 21.41
C GLU A 45 15.16 5.58 20.61
N ILE A 46 15.66 6.72 20.11
CA ILE A 46 16.88 6.82 19.32
C ILE A 46 18.12 6.75 20.19
N ILE A 47 18.04 7.17 21.46
CA ILE A 47 19.22 7.36 22.35
C ILE A 47 19.99 6.06 22.57
N ASN A 48 19.29 4.92 22.59
CA ASN A 48 19.87 3.60 22.90
C ASN A 48 19.76 2.59 21.76
N ASN A 49 19.22 2.98 20.59
CA ASN A 49 18.94 2.09 19.48
C ASN A 49 19.48 2.64 18.16
N ASP A 50 19.69 1.75 17.20
CA ASP A 50 19.88 2.18 15.81
C ASP A 50 18.64 2.91 15.32
N PHE A 51 18.83 4.14 14.83
CA PHE A 51 17.75 5.02 14.38
C PHE A 51 16.81 4.33 13.37
N ILE A 52 17.39 3.65 12.37
CA ILE A 52 16.60 3.02 11.32
C ILE A 52 15.79 1.86 11.87
N GLU A 53 16.37 1.07 12.76
CA GLU A 53 15.69 -0.07 13.38
C GLU A 53 14.51 0.39 14.26
N ALA A 54 14.74 1.36 15.14
CA ALA A 54 13.69 1.95 15.97
C ALA A 54 12.58 2.57 15.11
N TYR A 55 12.97 3.36 14.10
CA TYR A 55 12.02 3.96 13.14
C TYR A 55 11.17 2.92 12.42
N MET A 56 11.78 1.84 11.94
CA MET A 56 11.06 0.79 11.21
C MET A 56 10.07 0.05 12.12
N ASN A 57 10.46 -0.26 13.35
CA ASN A 57 9.59 -0.97 14.30
C ASN A 57 8.35 -0.14 14.64
N VAL A 58 8.52 1.15 14.96
CA VAL A 58 7.40 2.07 15.24
C VAL A 58 6.54 2.28 13.99
N SER A 59 7.17 2.49 12.83
CA SER A 59 6.44 2.74 11.58
C SER A 59 5.61 1.54 11.15
N ILE A 60 6.11 0.31 11.30
CA ILE A 60 5.35 -0.91 10.98
C ILE A 60 4.15 -1.03 11.90
N LYS A 61 4.35 -0.87 13.22
CA LYS A 61 3.25 -0.94 14.17
C LYS A 61 2.16 0.07 13.84
N ASN A 62 2.53 1.33 13.61
CA ASN A 62 1.55 2.39 13.31
C ASN A 62 0.87 2.19 11.95
N HIS A 63 1.57 1.62 10.96
CA HIS A 63 0.95 1.29 9.68
C HIS A 63 -0.10 0.18 9.85
N VAL A 64 0.19 -0.83 10.64
CA VAL A 64 -0.77 -1.90 10.98
C VAL A 64 -1.97 -1.33 11.74
N ASP A 65 -1.74 -0.51 12.78
CA ASP A 65 -2.81 0.11 13.58
C ASP A 65 -3.71 1.01 12.71
N LEU A 66 -3.13 1.77 11.78
CA LEU A 66 -3.87 2.58 10.83
C LEU A 66 -4.73 1.74 9.87
N CYS A 67 -4.16 0.68 9.30
CA CYS A 67 -4.90 -0.22 8.43
C CYS A 67 -6.06 -0.90 9.19
N ALA A 68 -5.82 -1.34 10.42
CA ALA A 68 -6.84 -1.92 11.28
C ALA A 68 -7.97 -0.92 11.54
N MET A 69 -7.62 0.32 11.92
CA MET A 69 -8.61 1.39 12.11
C MET A 69 -9.46 1.63 10.87
N LEU A 70 -8.86 1.69 9.67
CA LEU A 70 -9.61 1.88 8.42
C LEU A 70 -10.55 0.72 8.15
N PHE A 71 -10.12 -0.53 8.37
CA PHE A 71 -10.96 -1.71 8.22
C PHE A 71 -12.12 -1.75 9.22
N ASP A 72 -11.85 -1.43 10.48
CA ASP A 72 -12.88 -1.36 11.53
C ASP A 72 -13.95 -0.30 11.21
N HIS A 73 -13.59 0.78 10.50
CA HIS A 73 -14.51 1.84 10.03
C HIS A 73 -15.16 1.53 8.67
N GLY A 74 -15.03 0.31 8.15
CA GLY A 74 -15.78 -0.15 6.98
C GLY A 74 -15.08 0.01 5.63
N VAL A 75 -13.83 0.45 5.59
CA VAL A 75 -13.00 0.37 4.38
C VAL A 75 -12.71 -1.09 4.08
N GLU A 76 -12.86 -1.53 2.84
CA GLU A 76 -12.64 -2.92 2.44
C GLU A 76 -11.30 -3.10 1.70
N THR A 77 -10.82 -2.05 1.06
CA THR A 77 -9.58 -2.09 0.27
C THR A 77 -8.72 -0.88 0.57
N ILE A 78 -7.45 -1.12 0.87
CA ILE A 78 -6.44 -0.07 1.05
C ILE A 78 -5.37 -0.20 -0.04
N LEU A 79 -5.07 0.91 -0.71
CA LEU A 79 -3.91 1.06 -1.57
C LEU A 79 -2.89 1.93 -0.84
N ALA A 80 -1.76 1.35 -0.46
CA ALA A 80 -0.68 2.01 0.27
C ALA A 80 0.57 2.10 -0.61
N PRO A 81 0.81 3.21 -1.32
CA PRO A 81 2.10 3.46 -1.96
C PRO A 81 3.18 3.61 -0.88
N VAL A 82 4.10 2.66 -0.81
CA VAL A 82 5.10 2.60 0.28
C VAL A 82 6.53 2.80 -0.19
N PHE A 83 6.83 2.47 -1.44
CA PHE A 83 8.18 2.58 -1.97
C PHE A 83 8.19 3.07 -3.41
N GLY A 84 8.66 4.29 -3.63
CA GLY A 84 8.83 4.89 -4.95
C GLY A 84 10.30 5.18 -5.28
N ARG A 85 10.58 5.60 -6.51
CA ARG A 85 11.92 5.93 -7.01
C ARG A 85 12.61 7.02 -6.19
N GLU A 86 11.86 7.91 -5.55
CA GLU A 86 12.38 8.96 -4.67
C GLU A 86 13.13 8.41 -3.44
N LEU A 87 12.75 7.22 -2.94
CA LEU A 87 13.48 6.59 -1.85
C LEU A 87 14.89 6.16 -2.27
N MET A 88 15.05 5.69 -3.50
CA MET A 88 16.35 5.28 -4.04
C MET A 88 17.36 6.44 -4.13
N ARG A 89 16.87 7.68 -4.24
CA ARG A 89 17.73 8.89 -4.27
C ARG A 89 18.27 9.28 -2.89
N ARG A 90 17.84 8.61 -1.81
CA ARG A 90 18.26 8.93 -0.43
C ARG A 90 19.54 8.22 0.03
N GLY A 91 20.23 7.53 -0.87
CA GLY A 91 21.46 6.76 -0.64
C GLY A 91 21.19 5.27 -0.39
N ASP A 92 22.23 4.47 -0.65
CA ASP A 92 22.11 3.00 -0.70
C ASP A 92 21.71 2.38 0.64
N GLU A 93 22.27 2.87 1.75
CA GLU A 93 21.94 2.36 3.09
C GLU A 93 20.44 2.59 3.42
N TYR A 94 19.93 3.79 3.15
CA TYR A 94 18.52 4.10 3.40
C TYR A 94 17.60 3.30 2.47
N THR A 95 17.95 3.22 1.18
CA THR A 95 17.23 2.42 0.20
C THR A 95 17.14 0.97 0.65
N LYS A 96 18.26 0.38 1.06
CA LYS A 96 18.31 -1.01 1.52
C LYS A 96 17.49 -1.19 2.80
N ARG A 97 17.83 -0.49 3.88
CA ARG A 97 17.29 -0.75 5.21
C ARG A 97 15.84 -0.31 5.40
N VAL A 98 15.43 0.80 4.79
CA VAL A 98 14.06 1.32 4.92
C VAL A 98 13.16 0.83 3.79
N GLY A 99 13.64 0.90 2.54
CA GLY A 99 12.87 0.50 1.37
C GLY A 99 12.80 -1.03 1.25
N ILE A 100 13.92 -1.64 0.91
CA ILE A 100 13.99 -3.06 0.53
C ILE A 100 13.74 -3.99 1.72
N ASP A 101 14.45 -3.78 2.84
CA ASP A 101 14.24 -4.58 4.05
C ASP A 101 12.84 -4.32 4.64
N GLY A 102 12.26 -3.12 4.41
CA GLY A 102 10.85 -2.83 4.71
C GLY A 102 9.88 -3.72 3.94
N LEU A 103 10.14 -3.97 2.64
CA LEU A 103 9.36 -4.92 1.84
C LEU A 103 9.50 -6.36 2.37
N VAL A 104 10.71 -6.77 2.75
CA VAL A 104 10.94 -8.08 3.38
C VAL A 104 10.13 -8.22 4.68
N ARG A 105 10.06 -7.16 5.48
CA ARG A 105 9.30 -7.16 6.74
C ARG A 105 7.80 -7.34 6.55
N THR A 106 7.24 -7.04 5.38
CA THR A 106 5.81 -7.34 5.12
C THR A 106 5.48 -8.83 5.25
N ALA A 107 6.46 -9.71 4.99
CA ALA A 107 6.31 -11.16 5.14
C ALA A 107 6.83 -11.69 6.49
N THR A 108 7.83 -11.03 7.08
CA THR A 108 8.59 -11.59 8.21
C THR A 108 8.23 -10.97 9.55
N ASP A 109 7.75 -9.73 9.58
CA ASP A 109 7.41 -9.03 10.83
C ASP A 109 6.14 -9.62 11.47
N LYS A 110 6.20 -9.83 12.79
CA LYS A 110 5.09 -10.41 13.54
C LYS A 110 3.83 -9.55 13.51
N ASN A 111 3.99 -8.21 13.58
CA ASN A 111 2.83 -7.31 13.57
C ASN A 111 2.03 -7.44 12.27
N TYR A 112 2.72 -7.53 11.12
CA TYR A 112 2.05 -7.76 9.84
C TYR A 112 1.38 -9.13 9.78
N ARG A 113 2.05 -10.20 10.17
CA ARG A 113 1.49 -11.56 10.11
C ARG A 113 0.25 -11.69 10.99
N ASP A 114 0.33 -11.25 12.24
CA ASP A 114 -0.79 -11.28 13.18
C ASP A 114 -1.98 -10.44 12.65
N PHE A 115 -1.70 -9.30 12.04
CA PHE A 115 -2.71 -8.45 11.43
C PHE A 115 -3.38 -9.11 10.22
N PHE A 116 -2.60 -9.70 9.31
CA PHE A 116 -3.16 -10.37 8.13
C PHE A 116 -4.03 -11.57 8.51
N GLU A 117 -3.63 -12.32 9.54
CA GLU A 117 -4.42 -13.43 10.07
C GLU A 117 -5.70 -12.92 10.74
N LYS A 118 -5.57 -12.00 11.71
CA LYS A 118 -6.69 -11.46 12.49
C LYS A 118 -7.79 -10.87 11.64
N TYR A 119 -7.41 -10.10 10.62
CA TYR A 119 -8.37 -9.40 9.74
C TYR A 119 -8.67 -10.19 8.45
N ASN A 120 -8.10 -11.37 8.27
CA ASN A 120 -8.25 -12.15 7.02
C ASN A 120 -7.94 -11.30 5.78
N VAL A 121 -6.77 -10.62 5.80
CA VAL A 121 -6.34 -9.65 4.79
C VAL A 121 -5.67 -10.36 3.63
N LYS A 122 -6.13 -10.08 2.41
CA LYS A 122 -5.45 -10.47 1.16
C LYS A 122 -4.44 -9.41 0.77
N VAL A 123 -3.16 -9.77 0.76
CA VAL A 123 -2.04 -8.87 0.43
C VAL A 123 -1.65 -9.01 -1.03
N ARG A 124 -1.43 -7.88 -1.69
CA ARG A 124 -0.94 -7.80 -3.08
C ARG A 124 0.03 -6.63 -3.23
N PHE A 125 0.85 -6.71 -4.28
CA PHE A 125 1.76 -5.64 -4.66
C PHE A 125 1.42 -5.15 -6.06
N TYR A 126 1.57 -3.84 -6.30
CA TYR A 126 1.37 -3.23 -7.60
C TYR A 126 2.48 -2.22 -7.92
N GLY A 127 2.71 -1.93 -9.20
CA GLY A 127 3.79 -1.09 -9.72
C GLY A 127 4.88 -1.90 -10.43
N ASP A 128 5.94 -1.22 -10.84
CA ASP A 128 6.99 -1.77 -11.72
C ASP A 128 8.10 -2.50 -10.96
N TYR A 129 7.82 -2.95 -9.73
CA TYR A 129 8.82 -3.53 -8.82
C TYR A 129 9.55 -4.74 -9.39
N ARG A 130 8.90 -5.55 -10.22
CA ARG A 130 9.54 -6.72 -10.83
C ARG A 130 10.65 -6.29 -11.77
N ASP A 131 10.32 -5.42 -12.72
CA ASP A 131 11.26 -4.97 -13.74
C ASP A 131 12.43 -4.17 -13.15
N ILE A 132 12.17 -3.47 -12.03
CA ILE A 132 13.17 -2.64 -11.37
C ILE A 132 14.09 -3.48 -10.45
N LEU A 133 13.57 -4.52 -9.78
CA LEU A 133 14.33 -5.28 -8.79
C LEU A 133 15.06 -6.49 -9.38
N ILE A 134 14.53 -7.11 -10.45
CA ILE A 134 15.16 -8.27 -11.10
C ILE A 134 16.58 -7.92 -11.58
N GLY A 135 17.54 -8.80 -11.31
CA GLY A 135 18.95 -8.61 -11.69
C GLY A 135 19.71 -7.60 -10.84
N THR A 136 19.10 -7.04 -9.80
CA THR A 136 19.78 -6.13 -8.86
C THR A 136 20.15 -6.85 -7.56
N PRO A 137 21.03 -6.29 -6.72
CA PRO A 137 21.30 -6.81 -5.38
C PRO A 137 20.07 -6.87 -4.45
N TYR A 138 18.96 -6.28 -4.86
CA TYR A 138 17.70 -6.17 -4.10
C TYR A 138 16.64 -7.19 -4.52
N GLU A 139 16.94 -8.04 -5.49
CA GLU A 139 16.03 -9.07 -6.01
C GLU A 139 15.46 -10.01 -4.93
N TYR A 140 16.21 -10.21 -3.84
CA TYR A 140 15.76 -11.06 -2.72
C TYR A 140 14.42 -10.60 -2.10
N ALA A 141 14.06 -9.31 -2.21
CA ALA A 141 12.80 -8.81 -1.72
C ALA A 141 11.59 -9.39 -2.47
N LEU A 142 11.75 -9.72 -3.77
CA LEU A 142 10.70 -10.35 -4.58
C LEU A 142 10.22 -11.67 -3.97
N LYS A 143 11.15 -12.45 -3.40
CA LYS A 143 10.81 -13.70 -2.72
C LYS A 143 9.86 -13.45 -1.55
N SER A 144 10.16 -12.48 -0.68
CA SER A 144 9.32 -12.16 0.48
C SER A 144 7.96 -11.60 0.05
N MET A 145 7.93 -10.76 -0.99
CA MET A 145 6.67 -10.25 -1.57
C MET A 145 5.81 -11.40 -2.12
N TYR A 146 6.42 -12.37 -2.78
CA TYR A 146 5.72 -13.57 -3.26
C TYR A 146 5.22 -14.42 -2.09
N GLU A 147 6.06 -14.68 -1.07
CA GLU A 147 5.69 -15.47 0.11
C GLU A 147 4.46 -14.92 0.83
N VAL A 148 4.39 -13.61 1.10
CA VAL A 148 3.22 -13.02 1.75
C VAL A 148 1.99 -13.02 0.84
N THR A 149 2.17 -12.83 -0.47
CA THR A 149 1.11 -12.92 -1.46
C THR A 149 0.49 -14.31 -1.48
N GLU A 150 1.31 -15.37 -1.47
CA GLU A 150 0.87 -16.76 -1.43
C GLU A 150 0.23 -17.13 -0.08
N ALA A 151 0.85 -16.72 1.03
CA ALA A 151 0.33 -16.99 2.37
C ALA A 151 -1.07 -16.40 2.59
N THR A 152 -1.38 -15.27 1.94
CA THR A 152 -2.66 -14.57 2.10
C THR A 152 -3.64 -14.75 0.92
N LYS A 153 -3.32 -15.59 -0.05
CA LYS A 153 -4.12 -15.71 -1.30
C LYS A 153 -5.56 -16.14 -1.10
N HIS A 154 -5.83 -16.91 -0.05
CA HIS A 154 -7.17 -17.42 0.28
C HIS A 154 -7.94 -16.49 1.21
N ASN A 155 -7.32 -15.42 1.71
CA ASN A 155 -7.99 -14.42 2.53
C ASN A 155 -8.98 -13.61 1.68
N THR A 156 -10.12 -13.25 2.27
CA THR A 156 -11.25 -12.70 1.50
C THR A 156 -11.95 -11.51 2.14
N ALA A 157 -11.67 -11.21 3.43
CA ALA A 157 -12.41 -10.17 4.13
C ALA A 157 -11.96 -8.76 3.74
N PHE A 158 -10.66 -8.53 3.68
CA PHE A 158 -10.08 -7.24 3.36
C PHE A 158 -8.94 -7.36 2.36
N HIS A 159 -8.64 -6.26 1.66
CA HIS A 159 -7.59 -6.19 0.66
C HIS A 159 -6.59 -5.09 0.99
N LEU A 160 -5.30 -5.43 1.03
CA LEU A 160 -4.20 -4.47 1.18
C LEU A 160 -3.25 -4.59 0.00
N PHE A 161 -3.10 -3.49 -0.73
CA PHE A 161 -2.22 -3.37 -1.88
C PHE A 161 -1.06 -2.46 -1.54
N PHE A 162 0.14 -2.99 -1.53
CA PHE A 162 1.37 -2.22 -1.40
C PHE A 162 1.85 -1.72 -2.76
N GLY A 163 1.92 -0.40 -2.93
CA GLY A 163 2.48 0.22 -4.12
C GLY A 163 3.99 0.30 -4.04
N VAL A 164 4.67 -0.37 -4.96
CA VAL A 164 6.13 -0.41 -5.04
C VAL A 164 6.54 0.02 -6.44
N PHE A 165 7.24 1.16 -6.54
CA PHE A 165 7.52 1.83 -7.81
C PHE A 165 6.25 2.09 -8.64
N ALA A 166 5.20 2.53 -7.96
CA ALA A 166 3.89 2.81 -8.56
C ALA A 166 3.65 4.31 -8.78
N ASP A 167 4.71 5.08 -8.89
CA ASP A 167 4.72 6.55 -8.96
C ASP A 167 4.72 7.10 -10.40
N GLU A 168 4.88 6.26 -11.41
CA GLU A 168 4.92 6.64 -12.82
C GLU A 168 3.51 6.72 -13.46
N VAL A 169 2.64 7.53 -12.86
CA VAL A 169 1.24 7.68 -13.35
C VAL A 169 1.21 8.22 -14.79
N THR A 170 2.09 9.17 -15.13
CA THR A 170 2.15 9.78 -16.48
C THR A 170 2.56 8.74 -17.52
N GLU A 171 3.58 7.92 -17.23
CA GLU A 171 4.02 6.85 -18.11
C GLU A 171 2.92 5.80 -18.30
N THR A 172 2.26 5.41 -17.23
CA THR A 172 1.12 4.46 -17.27
C THR A 172 -0.01 5.02 -18.16
N ILE A 173 -0.39 6.30 -18.00
CA ILE A 173 -1.41 6.94 -18.84
C ILE A 173 -0.96 6.97 -20.29
N ALA A 174 0.29 7.37 -20.56
CA ALA A 174 0.82 7.42 -21.92
C ALA A 174 0.79 6.04 -22.59
N ARG A 175 1.26 5.00 -21.90
CA ARG A 175 1.25 3.63 -22.40
C ARG A 175 -0.17 3.13 -22.69
N LEU A 176 -1.10 3.31 -21.74
CA LEU A 176 -2.50 2.92 -21.93
C LEU A 176 -3.18 3.67 -23.08
N SER A 177 -2.82 4.96 -23.27
CA SER A 177 -3.33 5.75 -24.39
C SER A 177 -2.84 5.22 -25.74
N VAL A 178 -1.57 4.83 -25.83
CA VAL A 178 -1.00 4.22 -27.03
C VAL A 178 -1.61 2.83 -27.29
N GLU A 179 -1.74 1.99 -26.28
CA GLU A 179 -2.37 0.67 -26.39
C GLU A 179 -3.82 0.80 -26.88
N HIS A 180 -4.58 1.75 -26.33
CA HIS A 180 -5.96 2.04 -26.78
C HIS A 180 -5.99 2.51 -28.24
N TYR A 181 -5.11 3.44 -28.61
CA TYR A 181 -5.03 3.94 -30.00
C TYR A 181 -4.73 2.83 -31.01
N LEU A 182 -3.78 1.96 -30.67
CA LEU A 182 -3.44 0.81 -31.52
C LEU A 182 -4.60 -0.19 -31.65
N ALA A 183 -5.41 -0.36 -30.61
CA ALA A 183 -6.52 -1.29 -30.60
C ALA A 183 -7.79 -0.72 -31.25
N GLN A 184 -8.08 0.57 -31.07
CA GLN A 184 -9.35 1.20 -31.43
C GLN A 184 -9.23 2.26 -32.55
N GLY A 185 -8.02 2.67 -32.91
CA GLY A 185 -7.78 3.72 -33.89
C GLY A 185 -8.16 5.15 -33.46
N SER A 186 -8.47 5.35 -32.16
CA SER A 186 -8.87 6.64 -31.61
C SER A 186 -8.13 6.94 -30.30
N ILE A 187 -7.96 8.23 -29.97
CA ILE A 187 -7.40 8.66 -28.69
C ILE A 187 -8.46 8.41 -27.60
N PRO A 188 -8.10 7.80 -26.46
CA PRO A 188 -9.05 7.54 -25.38
C PRO A 188 -9.55 8.86 -24.78
N ASP A 189 -10.84 8.93 -24.53
CA ASP A 189 -11.45 10.01 -23.78
C ASP A 189 -11.21 9.83 -22.26
N LYS A 190 -11.67 10.81 -21.46
CA LYS A 190 -11.50 10.78 -20.01
C LYS A 190 -12.12 9.56 -19.37
N GLU A 191 -13.30 9.15 -19.82
CA GLU A 191 -14.05 8.01 -19.28
C GLU A 191 -13.32 6.69 -19.56
N THR A 192 -12.81 6.51 -20.79
CA THR A 192 -11.98 5.38 -21.19
C THR A 192 -10.69 5.28 -20.35
N LEU A 193 -10.05 6.42 -20.05
CA LEU A 193 -8.86 6.46 -19.20
C LEU A 193 -9.19 6.11 -17.74
N GLU A 194 -10.35 6.51 -17.23
CA GLU A 194 -10.82 6.14 -15.90
C GLU A 194 -11.14 4.64 -15.80
N ILE A 195 -11.76 4.05 -16.83
CA ILE A 195 -11.99 2.60 -16.94
C ILE A 195 -10.66 1.86 -17.09
N GLY A 196 -9.70 2.38 -17.86
CA GLY A 196 -8.35 1.83 -17.97
C GLY A 196 -7.61 1.80 -16.62
N ARG A 197 -7.83 2.80 -15.76
CA ARG A 197 -7.38 2.79 -14.36
C ARG A 197 -8.06 1.69 -13.54
N ALA A 198 -9.34 1.43 -13.75
CA ALA A 198 -10.05 0.33 -13.13
C ALA A 198 -9.58 -1.04 -13.63
N SER A 199 -9.31 -1.19 -14.94
CA SER A 199 -8.79 -2.44 -15.53
C SER A 199 -7.31 -2.71 -15.20
N CYS A 200 -6.52 -1.68 -14.86
CA CYS A 200 -5.23 -1.88 -14.20
C CYS A 200 -5.39 -2.53 -12.82
N ARG A 201 -6.49 -2.23 -12.11
CA ARG A 201 -6.86 -2.96 -10.90
C ARG A 201 -7.17 -4.43 -11.19
N GLU A 202 -7.94 -4.71 -12.24
CA GLU A 202 -8.27 -6.09 -12.64
C GLU A 202 -7.05 -6.88 -13.11
N ARG A 203 -6.09 -6.26 -13.82
CA ARG A 203 -4.82 -6.94 -14.17
C ARG A 203 -3.93 -7.24 -12.97
N VAL A 204 -4.00 -6.47 -11.91
CA VAL A 204 -3.39 -6.84 -10.61
C VAL A 204 -4.08 -8.08 -10.02
N TYR A 205 -5.38 -8.28 -10.29
CA TYR A 205 -6.13 -9.47 -9.87
C TYR A 205 -5.92 -10.69 -10.78
N SER A 206 -5.65 -10.51 -12.08
CA SER A 206 -5.60 -11.61 -13.06
C SER A 206 -4.20 -12.08 -13.44
N SER A 207 -3.13 -11.41 -13.00
CA SER A 207 -1.73 -11.78 -13.27
C SER A 207 -1.07 -12.51 -12.10
N VAL A 208 -1.84 -13.22 -11.29
CA VAL A 208 -1.37 -14.14 -10.23
C VAL A 208 -1.96 -15.52 -10.44
#